data_618aad18e8cce735e3ccddef6c784b7c
#
_entry.id   618aad18e8cce735e3ccddef6c784b7c
#
_cell.length_a   1.000
_cell.length_b   1.000
_cell.length_c   1.000
_cell.angle_alpha   90.00
_cell.angle_beta   90.00
_cell.angle_gamma   90.00
#
_symmetry.space_group_name_H-M   'P 1'
#
loop_
_entity.id
_entity.type
_entity.pdbx_description
1 polymer ?
#
loop_
_entity_poly.entity_id
_entity_poly.type
_entity_poly.pdbx_seq_one_letter_code
_entity_poly.pdbx_strand_id
1 'polypeptide(L)'
;NRRERYTLAQLNDMRGVFGTRPYRAPNDPCCVVAVQNFKGGVGKSTLAVHLAQYLAIRGYRVALVDCDSQASATTLFGYVPDLDLTEHDTLYPFLREGERSSLDYALRKTHFDGLELIPANLRLFNSEYELAARMAQGNGALLDRLKEGIESISDRFDVVVMDPPPALGAISLSVLRAAN
;
A
#
# COMPACT_ATOMS: atom_id res chain seq x y z
N ASN A 1 22.73 22.02 -28.11
CA ASN A 1 22.52 21.85 -26.67
C ASN A 1 21.63 20.62 -26.45
N ARG A 2 22.26 19.48 -26.21
CA ARG A 2 21.53 18.24 -25.82
C ARG A 2 21.12 18.46 -24.35
N ARG A 3 19.81 18.60 -24.07
CA ARG A 3 19.32 18.62 -22.68
C ARG A 3 19.61 17.25 -22.07
N GLU A 4 20.45 17.21 -21.07
CA GLU A 4 20.67 16.01 -20.26
C GLU A 4 19.38 15.69 -19.52
N ARG A 5 18.99 14.42 -19.52
CA ARG A 5 17.82 13.93 -18.80
C ARG A 5 18.32 13.02 -17.70
N TYR A 6 17.81 13.21 -16.51
CA TYR A 6 18.12 12.39 -15.35
C TYR A 6 16.93 11.48 -15.03
N THR A 7 17.22 10.26 -14.61
CA THR A 7 16.21 9.35 -14.04
C THR A 7 15.86 9.79 -12.62
N LEU A 8 14.73 9.33 -12.10
CA LEU A 8 14.35 9.60 -10.71
C LEU A 8 15.38 9.04 -9.72
N ALA A 9 15.93 7.84 -9.99
CA ALA A 9 16.99 7.25 -9.18
C ALA A 9 18.23 8.17 -9.11
N GLN A 10 18.71 8.67 -10.26
CA GLN A 10 19.84 9.62 -10.28
C GLN A 10 19.54 10.91 -9.52
N LEU A 11 18.29 11.41 -9.60
CA LEU A 11 17.88 12.58 -8.83
C LEU A 11 17.88 12.28 -7.32
N ASN A 12 17.43 11.10 -6.92
CA ASN A 12 17.45 10.70 -5.52
C ASN A 12 18.86 10.46 -4.99
N ASP A 13 19.77 9.94 -5.81
CA ASP A 13 21.19 9.85 -5.45
C ASP A 13 21.80 11.24 -5.22
N MET A 14 21.54 12.19 -6.13
CA MET A 14 21.99 13.58 -5.97
C MET A 14 21.40 14.23 -4.70
N ARG A 15 20.10 14.02 -4.43
CA ARG A 15 19.47 14.49 -3.18
C ARG A 15 20.17 13.92 -1.95
N GLY A 16 20.60 12.66 -2.00
CA GLY A 16 21.38 12.02 -0.93
C GLY A 16 22.72 12.72 -0.71
N VAL A 17 23.45 12.98 -1.80
CA VAL A 17 24.76 13.65 -1.76
C VAL A 17 24.65 15.09 -1.21
N PHE A 18 23.61 15.83 -1.60
CA PHE A 18 23.40 17.22 -1.17
C PHE A 18 22.62 17.36 0.15
N GLY A 19 22.22 16.24 0.78
CA GLY A 19 21.44 16.27 2.02
C GLY A 19 20.04 16.89 1.87
N THR A 20 19.48 16.88 0.65
CA THR A 20 18.16 17.45 0.33
C THR A 20 17.07 16.40 0.16
N ARG A 21 17.39 15.13 0.38
CA ARG A 21 16.40 14.07 0.38
C ARG A 21 15.46 14.24 1.58
N PRO A 22 14.14 14.27 1.39
CA PRO A 22 13.24 14.24 2.53
C PRO A 22 13.46 12.96 3.32
N TYR A 23 13.34 13.05 4.62
CA TYR A 23 13.47 11.88 5.49
C TYR A 23 12.51 12.02 6.66
N ARG A 24 12.13 10.90 7.18
CA ARG A 24 11.45 10.81 8.46
C ARG A 24 12.50 10.78 9.57
N ALA A 25 12.31 11.58 10.61
CA ALA A 25 13.20 11.50 11.78
C ALA A 25 13.12 10.10 12.43
N PRO A 26 14.20 9.60 13.06
CA PRO A 26 14.24 8.24 13.59
C PRO A 26 13.11 7.89 14.58
N ASN A 27 12.59 8.90 15.28
CA ASN A 27 11.53 8.73 16.29
C ASN A 27 10.13 9.09 15.76
N ASP A 28 10.01 9.56 14.52
CA ASP A 28 8.71 9.88 13.93
C ASP A 28 8.03 8.58 13.45
N PRO A 29 6.72 8.43 13.65
CA PRO A 29 5.99 7.30 13.09
C PRO A 29 5.96 7.38 11.56
N CYS A 30 5.84 6.24 10.88
CA CYS A 30 5.51 6.20 9.47
C CYS A 30 4.13 6.85 9.26
N CYS A 31 4.04 7.77 8.30
CA CYS A 31 2.75 8.37 7.96
C CYS A 31 1.92 7.37 7.16
N VAL A 32 0.74 7.03 7.66
CA VAL A 32 -0.16 6.04 7.04
C VAL A 32 -1.44 6.73 6.59
N VAL A 33 -1.62 6.88 5.28
CA VAL A 33 -2.72 7.61 4.65
C VAL A 33 -3.72 6.65 4.02
N ALA A 34 -4.99 6.73 4.41
CA ALA A 34 -6.08 6.02 3.75
C ALA A 34 -6.85 6.96 2.80
N VAL A 35 -6.92 6.59 1.52
CA VAL A 35 -7.71 7.34 0.52
C VAL A 35 -9.13 6.75 0.47
N GLN A 36 -9.95 7.08 1.46
CA GLN A 36 -11.26 6.46 1.67
C GLN A 36 -12.41 7.33 1.17
N ASN A 37 -13.34 6.70 0.45
CA ASN A 37 -14.67 7.20 0.15
C ASN A 37 -15.59 6.00 -0.12
N PHE A 38 -16.75 5.96 0.53
CA PHE A 38 -17.71 4.85 0.40
C PHE A 38 -18.55 4.90 -0.89
N LYS A 39 -18.33 5.88 -1.73
CA LYS A 39 -18.95 5.96 -3.06
C LYS A 39 -17.98 5.41 -4.12
N GLY A 40 -18.46 4.49 -4.95
CA GLY A 40 -17.73 3.99 -6.11
C GLY A 40 -17.54 5.06 -7.20
N GLY A 41 -16.50 4.94 -8.02
CA GLY A 41 -16.28 5.78 -9.19
C GLY A 41 -15.86 7.23 -8.93
N VAL A 42 -15.50 7.59 -7.68
CA VAL A 42 -15.09 8.97 -7.32
C VAL A 42 -13.60 9.25 -7.48
N GLY A 43 -12.84 8.30 -8.03
CA GLY A 43 -11.41 8.47 -8.31
C GLY A 43 -10.47 8.15 -7.15
N LYS A 44 -10.88 7.36 -6.14
CA LYS A 44 -10.04 6.96 -5.00
C LYS A 44 -8.70 6.36 -5.43
N SER A 45 -8.75 5.27 -6.19
CA SER A 45 -7.54 4.56 -6.67
C SER A 45 -6.66 5.47 -7.51
N THR A 46 -7.26 6.30 -8.37
CA THR A 46 -6.53 7.30 -9.14
C THR A 46 -5.82 8.29 -8.21
N LEU A 47 -6.51 8.80 -7.19
CA LEU A 47 -5.92 9.72 -6.21
C LEU A 47 -4.81 9.04 -5.40
N ALA A 48 -5.03 7.82 -4.91
CA ALA A 48 -4.04 7.06 -4.14
C ALA A 48 -2.75 6.84 -4.94
N VAL A 49 -2.89 6.38 -6.19
CA VAL A 49 -1.76 6.16 -7.10
C VAL A 49 -1.00 7.46 -7.38
N HIS A 50 -1.69 8.56 -7.74
CA HIS A 50 -1.02 9.82 -8.02
C HIS A 50 -0.39 10.45 -6.79
N LEU A 51 -0.99 10.30 -5.60
CA LEU A 51 -0.39 10.73 -4.35
C LEU A 51 0.91 9.97 -4.08
N ALA A 52 0.89 8.64 -4.20
CA ALA A 52 2.07 7.80 -3.99
C ALA A 52 3.19 8.16 -4.99
N GLN A 53 2.85 8.32 -6.28
CA GLN A 53 3.79 8.74 -7.32
C GLN A 53 4.37 10.14 -7.05
N TYR A 54 3.52 11.09 -6.66
CA TYR A 54 3.95 12.45 -6.33
C TYR A 54 4.96 12.44 -5.18
N LEU A 55 4.67 11.72 -4.10
CA LEU A 55 5.56 11.61 -2.95
C LEU A 55 6.91 10.96 -3.33
N ALA A 56 6.88 9.90 -4.15
CA ALA A 56 8.11 9.27 -4.65
C ALA A 56 8.93 10.23 -5.52
N ILE A 57 8.29 11.02 -6.41
CA ILE A 57 8.96 12.06 -7.20
C ILE A 57 9.58 13.13 -6.30
N ARG A 58 8.97 13.41 -5.14
CA ARG A 58 9.54 14.33 -4.13
C ARG A 58 10.71 13.73 -3.38
N GLY A 59 10.96 12.42 -3.50
CA GLY A 59 12.10 11.71 -2.90
C GLY A 59 11.79 10.93 -1.63
N TYR A 60 10.51 10.86 -1.21
CA TYR A 60 10.09 10.00 -0.10
C TYR A 60 10.14 8.52 -0.49
N ARG A 61 10.37 7.66 0.51
CA ARG A 61 10.19 6.21 0.39
C ARG A 61 8.72 5.89 0.64
N VAL A 62 8.04 5.35 -0.35
CA VAL A 62 6.59 5.19 -0.33
C VAL A 62 6.20 3.75 -0.57
N ALA A 63 5.26 3.21 0.24
CA ALA A 63 4.51 2.01 -0.10
C ALA A 63 3.09 2.39 -0.51
N LEU A 64 2.61 1.86 -1.62
CA LEU A 64 1.20 1.87 -1.99
C LEU A 64 0.62 0.49 -1.71
N VAL A 65 -0.48 0.43 -0.97
CA VAL A 65 -1.16 -0.81 -0.61
C VAL A 65 -2.54 -0.83 -1.25
N ASP A 66 -2.72 -1.68 -2.25
CA ASP A 66 -4.02 -1.91 -2.87
C ASP A 66 -4.82 -2.88 -1.99
N CYS A 67 -5.89 -2.39 -1.38
CA CYS A 67 -6.77 -3.15 -0.48
C CYS A 67 -8.11 -3.51 -1.15
N ASP A 68 -8.31 -3.13 -2.42
CA ASP A 68 -9.53 -3.42 -3.17
C ASP A 68 -9.33 -4.67 -4.05
N SER A 69 -10.20 -5.67 -3.91
CA SER A 69 -10.20 -6.87 -4.77
C SER A 69 -10.42 -6.56 -6.25
N GLN A 70 -10.92 -5.37 -6.60
CA GLN A 70 -11.00 -4.90 -7.98
C GLN A 70 -9.62 -4.53 -8.55
N ALA A 71 -8.60 -4.39 -7.73
CA ALA A 71 -7.21 -4.19 -8.09
C ALA A 71 -6.96 -3.01 -9.05
N SER A 72 -7.72 -1.92 -8.88
CA SER A 72 -7.63 -0.76 -9.78
C SER A 72 -6.28 -0.06 -9.65
N ALA A 73 -5.75 0.11 -8.43
CA ALA A 73 -4.43 0.68 -8.23
C ALA A 73 -3.34 -0.23 -8.82
N THR A 74 -3.45 -1.54 -8.63
CA THR A 74 -2.55 -2.56 -9.20
C THR A 74 -2.50 -2.51 -10.71
N THR A 75 -3.66 -2.42 -11.37
CA THR A 75 -3.76 -2.30 -12.84
C THR A 75 -3.09 -1.03 -13.36
N LEU A 76 -3.16 0.08 -12.64
CA LEU A 76 -2.50 1.34 -13.02
C LEU A 76 -0.96 1.24 -13.02
N PHE A 77 -0.38 0.23 -12.36
CA PHE A 77 1.06 -0.09 -12.42
C PHE A 77 1.41 -1.11 -13.51
N GLY A 78 0.45 -1.51 -14.35
CA GLY A 78 0.67 -2.35 -15.52
C GLY A 78 0.51 -3.84 -15.29
N TYR A 79 0.04 -4.27 -14.11
CA TYR A 79 -0.33 -5.67 -13.87
C TYR A 79 -1.68 -6.02 -14.49
N VAL A 80 -1.81 -7.25 -14.93
CA VAL A 80 -3.10 -7.91 -15.18
C VAL A 80 -3.36 -8.81 -13.97
N PRO A 81 -4.10 -8.33 -12.94
CA PRO A 81 -4.05 -8.89 -11.58
C PRO A 81 -4.25 -10.40 -11.48
N ASP A 82 -5.27 -10.93 -12.18
CA ASP A 82 -5.61 -12.35 -12.08
C ASP A 82 -4.77 -13.28 -12.98
N LEU A 83 -3.91 -12.69 -13.84
CA LEU A 83 -2.95 -13.43 -14.67
C LEU A 83 -1.53 -13.34 -14.13
N ASP A 84 -1.12 -12.18 -13.65
CA ASP A 84 0.26 -11.92 -13.24
C ASP A 84 0.50 -12.21 -11.75
N LEU A 85 -0.58 -12.29 -10.95
CA LEU A 85 -0.51 -12.39 -9.49
C LEU A 85 -1.29 -13.59 -8.96
N THR A 86 -0.74 -14.19 -7.93
CA THR A 86 -1.42 -15.18 -7.10
C THR A 86 -1.94 -14.57 -5.80
N GLU A 87 -2.69 -15.31 -5.01
CA GLU A 87 -3.09 -14.88 -3.66
C GLU A 87 -1.88 -14.59 -2.77
N HIS A 88 -0.76 -15.32 -2.97
CA HIS A 88 0.47 -15.17 -2.20
C HIS A 88 1.24 -13.87 -2.48
N ASP A 89 0.83 -13.11 -3.48
CA ASP A 89 1.42 -11.81 -3.84
C ASP A 89 0.68 -10.62 -3.21
N THR A 90 -0.45 -10.88 -2.54
CA THR A 90 -1.39 -9.87 -2.02
C THR A 90 -1.40 -9.82 -0.49
N LEU A 91 -2.25 -8.96 0.09
CA LEU A 91 -2.51 -8.92 1.53
C LEU A 91 -3.13 -10.22 2.09
N TYR A 92 -3.73 -11.06 1.26
CA TYR A 92 -4.55 -12.18 1.70
C TYR A 92 -3.85 -13.14 2.67
N PRO A 93 -2.63 -13.66 2.39
CA PRO A 93 -1.92 -14.54 3.32
C PRO A 93 -1.57 -13.90 4.65
N PHE A 94 -1.35 -12.58 4.67
CA PHE A 94 -1.07 -11.86 5.92
C PHE A 94 -2.33 -11.69 6.77
N LEU A 95 -3.47 -11.38 6.15
CA LEU A 95 -4.74 -11.22 6.84
C LEU A 95 -5.26 -12.55 7.40
N ARG A 96 -4.83 -13.68 6.84
CA ARG A 96 -5.07 -15.02 7.42
C ARG A 96 -4.11 -15.24 8.58
N GLU A 97 -4.69 -15.50 9.74
CA GLU A 97 -3.94 -15.70 10.98
C GLU A 97 -2.96 -16.89 10.87
N GLY A 98 -1.70 -16.64 11.26
CA GLY A 98 -0.64 -17.68 11.33
C GLY A 98 0.09 -17.95 10.03
N GLU A 99 -0.29 -17.40 8.88
CA GLU A 99 0.39 -17.66 7.62
C GLU A 99 1.64 -16.79 7.40
N ARG A 100 1.57 -15.52 7.79
CA ARG A 100 2.65 -14.55 7.59
C ARG A 100 2.82 -13.64 8.81
N SER A 101 4.06 -13.27 9.12
CA SER A 101 4.42 -12.36 10.22
C SER A 101 4.76 -10.95 9.74
N SER A 102 5.00 -10.75 8.45
CA SER A 102 5.35 -9.45 7.84
C SER A 102 4.74 -9.33 6.45
N LEU A 103 4.54 -8.09 5.98
CA LEU A 103 4.10 -7.78 4.61
C LEU A 103 5.25 -7.69 3.61
N ASP A 104 6.50 -7.91 4.01
CA ASP A 104 7.67 -7.84 3.11
C ASP A 104 7.54 -8.72 1.87
N TYR A 105 6.92 -9.90 2.00
CA TYR A 105 6.73 -10.85 0.90
C TYR A 105 5.90 -10.28 -0.25
N ALA A 106 4.96 -9.38 0.05
CA ALA A 106 4.01 -8.84 -0.92
C ALA A 106 4.53 -7.57 -1.64
N LEU A 107 5.62 -6.97 -1.17
CA LEU A 107 6.17 -5.76 -1.75
C LEU A 107 6.76 -6.01 -3.14
N ARG A 108 6.36 -5.19 -4.10
CA ARG A 108 6.84 -5.21 -5.49
C ARG A 108 7.41 -3.85 -5.86
N LYS A 109 8.59 -3.84 -6.48
CA LYS A 109 9.18 -2.62 -7.04
C LYS A 109 8.30 -2.10 -8.19
N THR A 110 8.20 -0.79 -8.29
CA THR A 110 7.52 -0.13 -9.40
C THR A 110 8.53 0.54 -10.35
N HIS A 111 8.02 1.20 -11.39
CA HIS A 111 8.84 2.02 -12.29
C HIS A 111 9.30 3.34 -11.66
N PHE A 112 8.77 3.71 -10.49
CA PHE A 112 9.18 4.89 -9.75
C PHE A 112 10.20 4.48 -8.68
N ASP A 113 11.40 5.08 -8.72
CA ASP A 113 12.37 4.89 -7.65
C ASP A 113 11.78 5.40 -6.33
N GLY A 114 11.93 4.61 -5.27
CA GLY A 114 11.37 4.92 -3.95
C GLY A 114 9.89 4.60 -3.77
N LEU A 115 9.20 4.01 -4.78
CA LEU A 115 7.82 3.54 -4.66
C LEU A 115 7.73 2.03 -4.83
N GLU A 116 7.22 1.35 -3.81
CA GLU A 116 6.87 -0.07 -3.86
C GLU A 116 5.34 -0.25 -3.75
N LEU A 117 4.84 -1.33 -4.34
CA LEU A 117 3.42 -1.68 -4.37
C LEU A 117 3.19 -2.99 -3.63
N ILE A 118 2.19 -3.04 -2.77
CA ILE A 118 1.52 -4.29 -2.37
C ILE A 118 0.28 -4.42 -3.26
N PRO A 119 0.28 -5.36 -4.21
CA PRO A 119 -0.79 -5.47 -5.18
C PRO A 119 -2.02 -6.19 -4.62
N ALA A 120 -3.14 -6.08 -5.32
CA ALA A 120 -4.35 -6.84 -5.08
C ALA A 120 -4.73 -7.71 -6.30
N ASN A 121 -5.59 -8.67 -6.07
CA ASN A 121 -6.31 -9.42 -7.10
C ASN A 121 -7.69 -9.85 -6.56
N LEU A 122 -8.50 -10.49 -7.39
CA LEU A 122 -9.86 -10.89 -7.04
C LEU A 122 -9.92 -11.81 -5.79
N ARG A 123 -8.87 -12.58 -5.51
CA ARG A 123 -8.84 -13.49 -4.35
C ARG A 123 -8.83 -12.75 -3.00
N LEU A 124 -8.43 -11.47 -2.99
CA LEU A 124 -8.52 -10.63 -1.79
C LEU A 124 -9.99 -10.49 -1.29
N PHE A 125 -10.97 -10.71 -2.16
CA PHE A 125 -12.38 -10.73 -1.79
C PHE A 125 -12.70 -11.80 -0.72
N ASN A 126 -11.97 -12.91 -0.71
CA ASN A 126 -12.11 -13.95 0.30
C ASN A 126 -11.77 -13.43 1.71
N SER A 127 -10.81 -12.50 1.82
CA SER A 127 -10.46 -11.89 3.10
C SER A 127 -11.61 -11.12 3.73
N GLU A 128 -12.44 -10.47 2.92
CA GLU A 128 -13.61 -9.73 3.41
C GLU A 128 -14.58 -10.67 4.15
N TYR A 129 -14.87 -11.83 3.57
CA TYR A 129 -15.75 -12.82 4.18
C TYR A 129 -15.14 -13.49 5.41
N GLU A 130 -13.87 -13.85 5.34
CA GLU A 130 -13.17 -14.49 6.46
C GLU A 130 -13.07 -13.56 7.65
N LEU A 131 -12.69 -12.30 7.43
CA LEU A 131 -12.63 -11.29 8.49
C LEU A 131 -14.02 -11.02 9.08
N ALA A 132 -15.03 -10.82 8.23
CA ALA A 132 -16.40 -10.57 8.69
C ALA A 132 -16.94 -11.75 9.52
N ALA A 133 -16.72 -13.01 9.09
CA ALA A 133 -17.15 -14.20 9.80
C ALA A 133 -16.47 -14.33 11.18
N ARG A 134 -15.18 -14.06 11.28
CA ARG A 134 -14.42 -14.09 12.54
C ARG A 134 -14.78 -12.95 13.49
N MET A 135 -15.06 -11.75 12.95
CA MET A 135 -15.59 -10.63 13.73
C MET A 135 -16.93 -10.97 14.36
N ALA A 136 -17.83 -11.62 13.61
CA ALA A 136 -19.12 -12.09 14.14
C ALA A 136 -18.96 -13.11 15.30
N GLN A 137 -17.83 -13.80 15.37
CA GLN A 137 -17.47 -14.72 16.47
C GLN A 137 -16.81 -14.01 17.67
N GLY A 138 -16.75 -12.67 17.67
CA GLY A 138 -16.21 -11.87 18.78
C GLY A 138 -14.71 -11.56 18.65
N ASN A 139 -14.04 -11.90 17.57
CA ASN A 139 -12.62 -11.61 17.37
C ASN A 139 -12.40 -10.23 16.69
N GLY A 140 -12.69 -9.15 17.43
CA GLY A 140 -12.47 -7.78 16.97
C GLY A 140 -11.00 -7.39 16.78
N ALA A 141 -10.05 -8.13 17.36
CA ALA A 141 -8.61 -7.88 17.22
C ALA A 141 -8.12 -8.08 15.79
N LEU A 142 -8.84 -8.85 14.96
CA LEU A 142 -8.50 -9.06 13.56
C LEU A 142 -8.53 -7.75 12.73
N LEU A 143 -9.27 -6.74 13.16
CA LEU A 143 -9.25 -5.42 12.50
C LEU A 143 -7.91 -4.72 12.64
N ASP A 144 -7.13 -5.04 13.68
CA ASP A 144 -5.79 -4.48 13.89
C ASP A 144 -4.71 -5.22 13.10
N ARG A 145 -5.05 -6.36 12.50
CA ARG A 145 -4.10 -7.18 11.74
C ARG A 145 -3.43 -6.41 10.60
N LEU A 146 -4.20 -5.59 9.85
CA LEU A 146 -3.62 -4.76 8.80
C LEU A 146 -2.65 -3.72 9.37
N LYS A 147 -2.98 -3.11 10.52
CA LYS A 147 -2.09 -2.19 11.23
C LYS A 147 -0.76 -2.86 11.59
N GLU A 148 -0.80 -4.06 12.19
CA GLU A 148 0.39 -4.86 12.49
C GLU A 148 1.22 -5.14 11.21
N GLY A 149 0.56 -5.43 10.09
CA GLY A 149 1.20 -5.62 8.81
C GLY A 149 1.92 -4.37 8.30
N ILE A 150 1.28 -3.21 8.37
CA ILE A 150 1.89 -1.94 8.00
C ILE A 150 3.07 -1.61 8.93
N GLU A 151 2.92 -1.84 10.23
CA GLU A 151 3.99 -1.65 11.21
C GLU A 151 5.22 -2.54 10.89
N SER A 152 5.02 -3.78 10.41
CA SER A 152 6.09 -4.72 10.07
C SER A 152 7.01 -4.25 8.94
N ILE A 153 6.56 -3.29 8.12
CA ILE A 153 7.32 -2.71 7.00
C ILE A 153 7.63 -1.24 7.20
N SER A 154 7.15 -0.62 8.26
CA SER A 154 7.18 0.83 8.49
C SER A 154 8.58 1.44 8.50
N ASP A 155 9.60 0.69 8.91
CA ASP A 155 10.99 1.16 8.93
C ASP A 155 11.58 1.41 7.53
N ARG A 156 11.00 0.78 6.51
CA ARG A 156 11.44 0.93 5.11
C ARG A 156 10.88 2.17 4.43
N PHE A 157 9.77 2.70 4.94
CA PHE A 157 9.00 3.75 4.26
C PHE A 157 8.81 4.99 5.14
N ASP A 158 8.72 6.14 4.48
CA ASP A 158 8.36 7.40 5.11
C ASP A 158 6.82 7.58 5.11
N VAL A 159 6.18 7.09 4.05
CA VAL A 159 4.72 7.15 3.87
C VAL A 159 4.18 5.83 3.34
N VAL A 160 3.07 5.37 3.89
CA VAL A 160 2.24 4.29 3.33
C VAL A 160 0.92 4.89 2.87
N VAL A 161 0.55 4.66 1.62
CA VAL A 161 -0.75 5.07 1.05
C VAL A 161 -1.59 3.82 0.85
N MET A 162 -2.81 3.80 1.38
CA MET A 162 -3.74 2.68 1.24
C MET A 162 -4.92 3.07 0.35
N ASP A 163 -5.25 2.20 -0.61
CA ASP A 163 -6.42 2.31 -1.50
C ASP A 163 -7.48 1.26 -1.13
N PRO A 164 -8.43 1.59 -0.25
CA PRO A 164 -9.46 0.66 0.20
C PRO A 164 -10.64 0.53 -0.77
N PRO A 165 -11.44 -0.55 -0.66
CA PRO A 165 -12.66 -0.72 -1.45
C PRO A 165 -13.71 0.36 -1.14
N PRO A 166 -14.67 0.61 -2.05
CA PRO A 166 -15.73 1.62 -1.88
C PRO A 166 -16.85 1.19 -0.92
N ALA A 167 -16.70 0.08 -0.22
CA ALA A 167 -17.69 -0.48 0.68
C ALA A 167 -17.27 -0.32 2.15
N LEU A 168 -18.24 -0.18 3.05
CA LEU A 168 -18.00 -0.23 4.49
C LEU A 168 -17.98 -1.69 4.95
N GLY A 169 -16.86 -2.37 4.73
CA GLY A 169 -16.64 -3.76 5.11
C GLY A 169 -15.48 -3.92 6.09
N ALA A 170 -15.10 -5.17 6.39
CA ALA A 170 -14.04 -5.48 7.35
C ALA A 170 -12.68 -4.93 6.90
N ILE A 171 -12.34 -5.01 5.61
CA ILE A 171 -11.10 -4.46 5.07
C ILE A 171 -11.08 -2.93 5.21
N SER A 172 -12.17 -2.23 4.85
CA SER A 172 -12.25 -0.77 4.99
C SER A 172 -12.10 -0.33 6.45
N LEU A 173 -12.70 -1.06 7.38
CA LEU A 173 -12.53 -0.79 8.82
C LEU A 173 -11.09 -1.02 9.28
N SER A 174 -10.44 -2.10 8.80
CA SER A 174 -9.03 -2.36 9.08
C SER A 174 -8.12 -1.26 8.54
N VAL A 175 -8.39 -0.75 7.34
CA VAL A 175 -7.67 0.37 6.73
C VAL A 175 -7.82 1.64 7.57
N LEU A 176 -9.04 1.98 8.02
CA LEU A 176 -9.27 3.16 8.87
C LEU A 176 -8.57 3.06 10.22
N ARG A 177 -8.45 1.84 10.79
CA ARG A 177 -7.71 1.62 12.05
C ARG A 177 -6.20 1.66 11.88
N ALA A 178 -5.69 1.35 10.69
CA ALA A 178 -4.27 1.38 10.39
C ALA A 178 -3.76 2.79 10.06
N ALA A 179 -4.63 3.70 9.59
CA ALA A 179 -4.27 5.08 9.29
C ALA A 179 -3.98 5.91 10.56
N ASN A 180 -3.05 6.90 10.44
CA ASN A 180 -2.69 7.80 11.55
C ASN A 180 -2.64 9.27 11.12
#